data_43628f515a0f40f54d9ccfde67efb125
#
_entry.id   43628f515a0f40f54d9ccfde67efb125
#
_cell.length_a   1.000
_cell.length_b   1.000
_cell.length_c   1.000
_cell.angle_alpha   90.00
_cell.angle_beta   90.00
_cell.angle_gamma   90.00
#
_symmetry.space_group_name_H-M   'P 1'
#
loop_
_entity.id
_entity.type
_entity.pdbx_description
1 polymer ?
#
loop_
_entity_poly.entity_id
_entity_poly.type
_entity_poly.pdbx_seq_one_letter_code
_entity_poly.pdbx_strand_id
1 'polypeptide(L)'
;MILVRYLCAPEKTMQKSRIILLRNVLLLLAAMGPLYVFAQKSDSSGVATPRFNLHFQTTYIYQYQPAFHADYSGTNSLKPAEDKENSVTATLYLGARLWKGAELYINPEIAGGSGLSGAYGLAASTNGETFRVGDPAPTLYLARGVLTQLFQLGAKGDTAVAEGANEIGGNKPNNYLKFLIGKMSLNDIFDKNAYANDPRSQFMNWCLMQNGSWDYAANLRGYTYVFAAVLQQGSMAYKAALAAMPTVANGPDLNTNLGQEYSINAQVERTYKISNRPGNIRLLGYYNNGDMGNYTQAMQDAGPGAIPDVISTRQYGRTKTGFGLNADQQLNDYAGVFARLGWSDGQNETWCFTEADEIISAGISLTGDKWNRKSDVLAFAIDVNGLSANHRDYLAAGGLGFQLGDGALNYANESVAELYYNYKLTANNIWLTADYQFVFNPGYNSDRGPVNVFSFRVHVEL
;
A
#
# COMPACT_ATOMS: atom_id res chain seq x y z
N MET A 1 -29.88 -15.69 -11.05
CA MET A 1 -29.51 -16.97 -11.70
C MET A 1 -28.61 -16.73 -12.91
N ILE A 2 -27.50 -15.92 -12.76
CA ILE A 2 -26.48 -15.64 -13.80
C ILE A 2 -25.04 -15.71 -13.26
N LEU A 3 -24.83 -16.14 -12.02
CA LEU A 3 -23.51 -16.08 -11.33
C LEU A 3 -22.76 -17.41 -11.23
N VAL A 4 -23.05 -18.44 -12.04
CA VAL A 4 -22.44 -19.79 -11.92
C VAL A 4 -21.75 -20.27 -13.21
N ARG A 5 -21.32 -19.39 -14.11
CA ARG A 5 -20.71 -19.85 -15.39
C ARG A 5 -19.22 -19.51 -15.60
N TYR A 6 -18.49 -19.01 -14.59
CA TYR A 6 -17.07 -18.67 -14.78
C TYR A 6 -16.06 -19.52 -14.00
N LEU A 7 -16.48 -20.63 -13.38
CA LEU A 7 -15.60 -21.47 -12.54
C LEU A 7 -14.94 -22.66 -13.25
N CYS A 8 -15.00 -22.76 -14.58
CA CYS A 8 -14.31 -23.84 -15.31
C CYS A 8 -13.79 -23.33 -16.67
N ALA A 9 -12.75 -22.51 -16.67
CA ALA A 9 -11.97 -22.31 -17.87
C ALA A 9 -10.82 -23.35 -17.88
N PRO A 10 -10.59 -24.12 -18.96
CA PRO A 10 -9.54 -25.13 -19.00
C PRO A 10 -8.16 -24.47 -18.93
N GLU A 11 -7.23 -25.11 -18.22
CA GLU A 11 -5.82 -24.70 -17.97
C GLU A 11 -5.07 -24.17 -19.20
N LYS A 12 -5.37 -24.73 -20.39
CA LYS A 12 -4.82 -24.28 -21.68
C LYS A 12 -5.23 -22.85 -22.08
N THR A 13 -6.35 -22.35 -21.57
CA THR A 13 -6.84 -20.98 -21.85
C THR A 13 -6.09 -19.97 -21.00
N MET A 14 -5.77 -20.31 -19.75
CA MET A 14 -4.96 -19.48 -18.83
C MET A 14 -3.50 -19.35 -19.33
N GLN A 15 -2.92 -20.43 -19.81
CA GLN A 15 -1.54 -20.41 -20.34
C GLN A 15 -1.42 -19.55 -21.60
N LYS A 16 -2.43 -19.56 -22.49
CA LYS A 16 -2.48 -18.64 -23.65
C LYS A 16 -2.65 -17.18 -23.22
N SER A 17 -3.46 -16.87 -22.22
CA SER A 17 -3.62 -15.51 -21.69
C SER A 17 -2.32 -14.98 -21.08
N ARG A 18 -1.56 -15.83 -20.37
CA ARG A 18 -0.25 -15.48 -19.78
C ARG A 18 0.81 -15.13 -20.84
N ILE A 19 0.85 -15.88 -21.94
CA ILE A 19 1.78 -15.64 -23.06
C ILE A 19 1.38 -14.36 -23.83
N ILE A 20 0.09 -14.11 -24.01
CA ILE A 20 -0.41 -12.89 -24.67
C ILE A 20 -0.10 -11.66 -23.81
N LEU A 21 -0.24 -11.76 -22.48
CA LEU A 21 0.08 -10.69 -21.55
C LEU A 21 1.56 -10.32 -21.59
N LEU A 22 2.45 -11.32 -21.51
CA LEU A 22 3.91 -11.11 -21.59
C LEU A 22 4.32 -10.47 -22.94
N ARG A 23 3.72 -10.93 -24.03
CA ARG A 23 3.94 -10.36 -25.38
C ARG A 23 3.45 -8.91 -25.47
N ASN A 24 2.30 -8.59 -24.87
CA ASN A 24 1.74 -7.24 -24.92
C ASN A 24 2.51 -6.27 -24.03
N VAL A 25 3.03 -6.72 -22.88
CA VAL A 25 3.95 -5.93 -22.04
C VAL A 25 5.26 -5.67 -22.77
N LEU A 26 5.84 -6.67 -23.45
CA LEU A 26 7.05 -6.51 -24.27
C LEU A 26 6.82 -5.57 -25.47
N LEU A 27 5.65 -5.62 -26.10
CA LEU A 27 5.27 -4.72 -27.19
C LEU A 27 5.04 -3.28 -26.69
N LEU A 28 4.46 -3.09 -25.50
CA LEU A 28 4.36 -1.77 -24.84
C LEU A 28 5.73 -1.19 -24.52
N LEU A 29 6.65 -2.00 -23.99
CA LEU A 29 8.03 -1.59 -23.73
C LEU A 29 8.78 -1.23 -25.04
N ALA A 30 8.55 -1.97 -26.12
CA ALA A 30 9.14 -1.69 -27.43
C ALA A 30 8.55 -0.45 -28.12
N ALA A 31 7.25 -0.18 -27.93
CA ALA A 31 6.58 1.01 -28.47
C ALA A 31 6.96 2.32 -27.75
N MET A 32 7.51 2.24 -26.55
CA MET A 32 7.95 3.39 -25.75
C MET A 32 9.38 3.85 -26.05
N GLY A 33 10.16 3.06 -26.77
CA GLY A 33 11.51 3.45 -27.19
C GLY A 33 11.60 4.83 -27.89
N PRO A 34 10.65 5.23 -28.74
CA PRO A 34 10.66 6.55 -29.37
C PRO A 34 10.36 7.73 -28.43
N LEU A 35 9.64 7.51 -27.30
CA LEU A 35 9.31 8.58 -26.35
C LEU A 35 10.53 9.04 -25.54
N TYR A 36 11.55 8.21 -25.42
CA TYR A 36 12.82 8.52 -24.74
C TYR A 36 13.57 9.69 -25.39
N VAL A 37 13.38 9.93 -26.67
CA VAL A 37 14.10 10.97 -27.46
C VAL A 37 13.57 12.38 -27.19
N PHE A 38 12.35 12.53 -26.68
CA PHE A 38 11.75 13.83 -26.44
C PHE A 38 11.94 14.36 -25.01
N ALA A 39 12.35 13.52 -24.05
CA ALA A 39 12.51 13.90 -22.64
C ALA A 39 13.90 14.45 -22.27
N GLN A 40 14.92 14.31 -23.15
CA GLN A 40 16.29 14.77 -22.90
C GLN A 40 16.66 16.02 -23.71
N LYS A 41 16.11 17.18 -23.35
CA LYS A 41 16.71 18.48 -23.63
C LYS A 41 16.34 19.47 -22.54
N SER A 42 17.11 19.49 -21.46
CA SER A 42 17.23 20.68 -20.64
C SER A 42 18.63 21.27 -20.86
N ASP A 43 18.69 22.34 -21.60
CA ASP A 43 19.90 23.17 -21.70
C ASP A 43 20.14 23.88 -20.38
N SER A 44 21.34 23.72 -19.88
CA SER A 44 21.89 24.34 -18.69
C SER A 44 22.15 25.85 -18.93
N SER A 45 21.25 26.72 -18.50
CA SER A 45 21.59 28.06 -18.00
C SER A 45 20.32 28.83 -17.64
N GLY A 46 20.09 28.99 -16.37
CA GLY A 46 18.91 29.68 -15.81
C GLY A 46 17.84 28.66 -15.43
N VAL A 47 17.53 28.55 -14.11
CA VAL A 47 16.51 27.63 -13.56
C VAL A 47 15.14 28.02 -14.11
N ALA A 48 14.83 27.64 -15.35
CA ALA A 48 13.48 27.66 -15.86
C ALA A 48 12.68 26.63 -15.08
N THR A 49 11.75 27.08 -14.26
CA THR A 49 10.83 26.17 -13.54
C THR A 49 10.00 25.43 -14.58
N PRO A 50 10.11 24.10 -14.68
CA PRO A 50 9.35 23.35 -15.67
C PRO A 50 7.86 23.56 -15.45
N ARG A 51 7.11 23.71 -16.55
CA ARG A 51 5.65 23.87 -16.51
C ARG A 51 4.91 22.53 -16.51
N PHE A 52 5.55 21.51 -17.06
CA PHE A 52 4.99 20.16 -17.20
C PHE A 52 6.02 19.16 -16.70
N ASN A 53 5.54 18.05 -16.19
CA ASN A 53 6.35 16.87 -16.01
C ASN A 53 5.66 15.62 -16.58
N LEU A 54 6.48 14.66 -16.98
CA LEU A 54 6.04 13.39 -17.55
C LEU A 54 6.95 12.29 -17.04
N HIS A 55 6.37 11.32 -16.35
CA HIS A 55 7.06 10.09 -15.91
C HIS A 55 6.21 8.88 -16.22
N PHE A 56 6.86 7.76 -16.36
CA PHE A 56 6.21 6.45 -16.52
C PHE A 56 6.91 5.44 -15.65
N GLN A 57 6.15 4.54 -15.06
CA GLN A 57 6.70 3.34 -14.41
C GLN A 57 5.87 2.11 -14.73
N THR A 58 6.51 0.95 -14.68
CA THR A 58 5.84 -0.34 -14.73
C THR A 58 6.52 -1.33 -13.81
N THR A 59 5.72 -2.15 -13.16
CA THR A 59 6.19 -3.18 -12.21
C THR A 59 5.50 -4.49 -12.51
N TYR A 60 6.27 -5.56 -12.62
CA TYR A 60 5.79 -6.93 -12.67
C TYR A 60 6.33 -7.67 -11.45
N ILE A 61 5.45 -8.37 -10.73
CA ILE A 61 5.81 -9.20 -9.57
C ILE A 61 5.28 -10.60 -9.81
N TYR A 62 6.14 -11.59 -9.60
CA TYR A 62 5.80 -13.01 -9.54
C TYR A 62 6.06 -13.51 -8.14
N GLN A 63 5.12 -14.25 -7.57
CA GLN A 63 5.24 -14.88 -6.26
C GLN A 63 5.03 -16.39 -6.37
N TYR A 64 5.79 -17.13 -5.56
CA TYR A 64 5.74 -18.58 -5.43
C TYR A 64 5.70 -18.95 -3.95
N GLN A 65 4.67 -19.69 -3.57
CA GLN A 65 4.51 -20.29 -2.26
C GLN A 65 4.61 -21.82 -2.40
N PRO A 66 5.61 -22.48 -1.81
CA PRO A 66 5.62 -23.93 -1.66
C PRO A 66 4.46 -24.41 -0.78
N ALA A 67 4.12 -25.68 -0.86
CA ALA A 67 3.18 -26.29 0.07
C ALA A 67 3.68 -26.16 1.52
N PHE A 68 2.75 -25.93 2.45
CA PHE A 68 3.03 -25.83 3.88
C PHE A 68 2.03 -26.66 4.69
N HIS A 69 2.33 -26.85 5.97
CA HIS A 69 1.45 -27.61 6.87
C HIS A 69 0.25 -26.77 7.33
N ALA A 70 -0.93 -27.38 7.32
CA ALA A 70 -2.14 -26.84 7.89
C ALA A 70 -3.05 -27.99 8.33
N ASP A 71 -3.46 -28.01 9.58
CA ASP A 71 -4.31 -29.08 10.14
C ASP A 71 -5.71 -29.06 9.54
N TYR A 72 -6.19 -27.88 9.17
CA TYR A 72 -7.47 -27.65 8.51
C TYR A 72 -7.45 -26.40 7.63
N SER A 73 -8.49 -26.20 6.83
CA SER A 73 -8.68 -25.02 6.00
C SER A 73 -10.16 -24.64 5.94
N GLY A 74 -10.46 -23.37 6.07
CA GLY A 74 -11.77 -22.77 5.92
C GLY A 74 -11.87 -21.89 4.68
N THR A 75 -12.94 -21.10 4.62
CA THR A 75 -13.32 -20.30 3.44
C THR A 75 -12.25 -19.28 3.07
N ASN A 76 -11.71 -18.54 4.05
CA ASN A 76 -10.71 -17.50 3.85
C ASN A 76 -9.31 -17.95 4.31
N SER A 77 -9.00 -19.24 4.24
CA SER A 77 -7.66 -19.72 4.56
C SER A 77 -6.68 -19.50 3.43
N LEU A 78 -5.43 -19.22 3.77
CA LEU A 78 -4.32 -19.39 2.83
C LEU A 78 -4.23 -20.87 2.45
N LYS A 79 -4.25 -21.20 1.16
CA LYS A 79 -4.22 -22.60 0.69
C LYS A 79 -2.91 -23.28 1.04
N PRO A 80 -2.93 -24.45 1.68
CA PRO A 80 -1.70 -25.16 2.06
C PRO A 80 -0.96 -25.79 0.89
N ALA A 81 -1.61 -25.94 -0.26
CA ALA A 81 -0.97 -26.43 -1.49
C ALA A 81 -0.06 -25.37 -2.10
N GLU A 82 0.87 -25.82 -2.96
CA GLU A 82 1.68 -24.92 -3.79
C GLU A 82 0.79 -23.89 -4.52
N ASP A 83 1.21 -22.62 -4.50
CA ASP A 83 0.51 -21.52 -5.18
C ASP A 83 1.48 -20.59 -5.92
N LYS A 84 1.04 -20.03 -7.03
CA LYS A 84 1.82 -19.17 -7.93
C LYS A 84 0.94 -18.06 -8.47
N GLU A 85 1.28 -16.83 -8.13
CA GLU A 85 0.52 -15.68 -8.57
C GLU A 85 1.42 -14.58 -9.14
N ASN A 86 0.82 -13.65 -9.85
CA ASN A 86 1.55 -12.52 -10.40
C ASN A 86 0.67 -11.27 -10.46
N SER A 87 1.33 -10.12 -10.47
CA SER A 87 0.69 -8.83 -10.70
C SER A 87 1.49 -7.97 -11.67
N VAL A 88 0.79 -7.05 -12.32
CA VAL A 88 1.38 -6.03 -13.18
C VAL A 88 0.71 -4.69 -12.92
N THR A 89 1.52 -3.66 -12.80
CA THR A 89 1.07 -2.26 -12.76
C THR A 89 1.86 -1.44 -13.76
N ALA A 90 1.20 -0.49 -14.44
CA ALA A 90 1.83 0.46 -15.33
C ALA A 90 1.14 1.81 -15.16
N THR A 91 1.89 2.82 -14.72
CA THR A 91 1.37 4.16 -14.39
C THR A 91 2.04 5.22 -15.23
N LEU A 92 1.25 6.09 -15.85
CA LEU A 92 1.70 7.33 -16.48
C LEU A 92 1.45 8.48 -15.52
N TYR A 93 2.46 9.31 -15.29
CA TYR A 93 2.38 10.49 -14.43
C TYR A 93 2.44 11.74 -15.29
N LEU A 94 1.35 12.50 -15.27
CA LEU A 94 1.22 13.78 -15.97
C LEU A 94 1.06 14.88 -14.93
N GLY A 95 1.96 15.87 -14.95
CA GLY A 95 1.90 17.03 -14.07
C GLY A 95 1.88 18.33 -14.89
N ALA A 96 1.10 19.29 -14.45
CA ALA A 96 1.04 20.62 -15.06
C ALA A 96 0.95 21.71 -14.00
N ARG A 97 1.80 22.74 -14.10
CA ARG A 97 1.69 23.97 -13.32
C ARG A 97 0.71 24.89 -14.00
N LEU A 98 -0.41 25.20 -13.36
CA LEU A 98 -1.51 25.98 -13.91
C LEU A 98 -1.31 27.48 -13.70
N TRP A 99 -1.12 27.89 -12.44
CA TRP A 99 -0.80 29.26 -12.00
C TRP A 99 0.09 29.18 -10.75
N LYS A 100 0.41 30.31 -10.18
CA LYS A 100 1.31 30.41 -9.03
C LYS A 100 0.78 29.57 -7.85
N GLY A 101 1.53 28.54 -7.48
CA GLY A 101 1.22 27.61 -6.40
C GLY A 101 0.20 26.52 -6.76
N ALA A 102 -0.41 26.56 -7.98
CA ALA A 102 -1.38 25.56 -8.40
C ALA A 102 -0.77 24.55 -9.36
N GLU A 103 -0.95 23.28 -9.07
CA GLU A 103 -0.50 22.15 -9.89
C GLU A 103 -1.62 21.13 -10.03
N LEU A 104 -1.72 20.53 -11.21
CA LEU A 104 -2.64 19.44 -11.53
C LEU A 104 -1.83 18.20 -11.86
N TYR A 105 -2.20 17.07 -11.26
CA TYR A 105 -1.62 15.76 -11.53
C TYR A 105 -2.70 14.79 -11.98
N ILE A 106 -2.41 14.05 -13.06
CA ILE A 106 -3.31 13.04 -13.63
C ILE A 106 -2.51 11.77 -13.87
N ASN A 107 -2.91 10.65 -13.24
CA ASN A 107 -2.24 9.37 -13.39
C ASN A 107 -3.23 8.29 -13.88
N PRO A 108 -3.33 8.04 -15.19
CA PRO A 108 -3.93 6.82 -15.68
C PRO A 108 -3.01 5.63 -15.34
N GLU A 109 -3.62 4.55 -14.87
CA GLU A 109 -2.91 3.34 -14.46
C GLU A 109 -3.61 2.11 -15.01
N ILE A 110 -2.80 1.17 -15.50
CA ILE A 110 -3.23 -0.18 -15.82
C ILE A 110 -2.72 -1.09 -14.70
N ALA A 111 -3.59 -1.85 -14.09
CA ALA A 111 -3.20 -2.82 -13.08
C ALA A 111 -4.06 -4.07 -13.16
N GLY A 112 -3.45 -5.21 -12.87
CA GLY A 112 -4.09 -6.52 -12.82
C GLY A 112 -3.23 -7.53 -12.10
N GLY A 113 -3.83 -8.65 -11.74
CA GLY A 113 -3.15 -9.73 -11.06
C GLY A 113 -3.95 -10.31 -9.91
N SER A 114 -3.34 -11.24 -9.21
CA SER A 114 -3.91 -11.91 -8.05
C SER A 114 -2.86 -12.03 -6.94
N GLY A 115 -3.29 -12.04 -5.70
CA GLY A 115 -2.47 -12.44 -4.56
C GLY A 115 -2.51 -13.94 -4.35
N LEU A 116 -1.51 -14.48 -3.65
CA LEU A 116 -1.52 -15.88 -3.20
C LEU A 116 -2.85 -16.20 -2.51
N SER A 117 -3.47 -17.31 -2.91
CA SER A 117 -4.80 -17.75 -2.46
C SER A 117 -5.92 -16.71 -2.68
N GLY A 118 -5.79 -15.81 -3.67
CA GLY A 118 -6.69 -14.69 -3.87
C GLY A 118 -6.55 -13.60 -2.82
N ALA A 119 -5.40 -13.52 -2.16
CA ALA A 119 -5.06 -12.67 -1.02
C ALA A 119 -5.87 -12.96 0.26
N TYR A 120 -6.29 -14.21 0.46
CA TYR A 120 -6.92 -14.68 1.69
C TYR A 120 -5.93 -15.34 2.65
N GLY A 121 -6.29 -15.34 3.93
CA GLY A 121 -5.67 -16.15 4.98
C GLY A 121 -4.37 -15.59 5.55
N LEU A 122 -4.13 -14.30 5.37
CA LEU A 122 -3.05 -13.52 5.99
C LEU A 122 -3.62 -12.22 6.53
N ALA A 123 -3.01 -11.67 7.58
CA ALA A 123 -3.32 -10.34 8.09
C ALA A 123 -3.15 -9.25 7.02
N ALA A 124 -2.16 -9.46 6.13
CA ALA A 124 -1.83 -8.57 5.04
C ALA A 124 -1.31 -9.34 3.82
N SER A 125 -1.57 -8.83 2.62
CA SER A 125 -1.03 -9.40 1.39
C SER A 125 0.50 -9.38 1.40
N THR A 126 1.12 -10.47 0.94
CA THR A 126 2.58 -10.57 0.70
C THR A 126 3.05 -9.73 -0.49
N ASN A 127 2.12 -9.15 -1.25
CA ASN A 127 2.39 -8.28 -2.38
C ASN A 127 1.43 -7.08 -2.36
N GLY A 128 1.91 -5.92 -1.94
CA GLY A 128 1.14 -4.68 -1.85
C GLY A 128 0.66 -4.11 -3.19
N GLU A 129 1.14 -4.64 -4.32
CA GLU A 129 0.65 -4.27 -5.66
C GLU A 129 -0.54 -5.14 -6.10
N THR A 130 -0.91 -6.18 -5.36
CA THR A 130 -2.03 -7.05 -5.70
C THR A 130 -3.35 -6.46 -5.25
N PHE A 131 -4.37 -6.60 -6.09
CA PHE A 131 -5.75 -6.36 -5.71
C PHE A 131 -6.27 -7.57 -4.93
N ARG A 132 -6.83 -7.33 -3.76
CA ARG A 132 -7.29 -8.39 -2.87
C ARG A 132 -8.43 -9.23 -3.49
N VAL A 133 -9.39 -8.57 -4.09
CA VAL A 133 -10.47 -9.22 -4.86
C VAL A 133 -10.18 -8.95 -6.32
N GLY A 134 -9.12 -9.61 -6.83
CA GLY A 134 -8.54 -9.23 -8.10
C GLY A 134 -9.47 -9.39 -9.28
N ASP A 135 -9.47 -8.41 -10.17
CA ASP A 135 -9.66 -8.70 -11.57
C ASP A 135 -8.29 -9.13 -12.11
N PRO A 136 -8.08 -10.42 -12.44
CA PRO A 136 -6.81 -10.89 -12.96
C PRO A 136 -6.43 -10.21 -14.28
N ALA A 137 -7.42 -9.70 -15.01
CA ALA A 137 -7.21 -9.00 -16.26
C ALA A 137 -6.74 -7.56 -16.00
N PRO A 138 -5.63 -7.12 -16.63
CA PRO A 138 -5.20 -5.74 -16.53
C PRO A 138 -6.27 -4.77 -16.98
N THR A 139 -6.64 -3.85 -16.10
CA THR A 139 -7.72 -2.88 -16.32
C THR A 139 -7.18 -1.46 -16.22
N LEU A 140 -7.53 -0.62 -17.20
CA LEU A 140 -7.21 0.81 -17.19
C LEU A 140 -8.19 1.58 -16.30
N TYR A 141 -7.65 2.43 -15.43
CA TYR A 141 -8.44 3.32 -14.58
C TYR A 141 -7.67 4.61 -14.27
N LEU A 142 -8.37 5.60 -13.73
CA LEU A 142 -7.74 6.80 -13.20
C LEU A 142 -7.32 6.54 -11.74
N ALA A 143 -6.03 6.40 -11.51
CA ALA A 143 -5.46 6.23 -10.17
C ALA A 143 -5.48 7.56 -9.41
N ARG A 144 -4.94 8.62 -10.00
CA ARG A 144 -4.93 9.96 -9.40
C ARG A 144 -5.46 11.01 -10.37
N GLY A 145 -6.21 11.94 -9.83
CA GLY A 145 -6.60 13.20 -10.48
C GLY A 145 -6.68 14.25 -9.38
N VAL A 146 -5.58 15.02 -9.18
CA VAL A 146 -5.38 15.86 -7.99
C VAL A 146 -5.03 17.28 -8.39
N LEU A 147 -5.83 18.23 -7.93
CA LEU A 147 -5.51 19.64 -7.94
C LEU A 147 -4.86 20.02 -6.61
N THR A 148 -3.72 20.69 -6.65
CA THR A 148 -3.07 21.22 -5.46
C THR A 148 -2.95 22.73 -5.54
N GLN A 149 -3.05 23.42 -4.39
CA GLN A 149 -2.78 24.84 -4.27
C GLN A 149 -1.89 25.10 -3.07
N LEU A 150 -0.74 25.67 -3.31
CA LEU A 150 0.23 26.04 -2.29
C LEU A 150 0.20 27.57 -2.07
N PHE A 151 0.14 27.97 -0.80
CA PHE A 151 0.26 29.34 -0.33
C PHE A 151 1.51 29.45 0.54
N GLN A 152 2.46 30.29 0.11
CA GLN A 152 3.65 30.60 0.90
C GLN A 152 3.27 31.34 2.17
N LEU A 153 3.82 30.96 3.30
CA LEU A 153 3.62 31.61 4.59
C LEU A 153 4.89 32.33 5.03
N GLY A 154 4.74 33.61 5.37
CA GLY A 154 5.86 34.46 5.82
C GLY A 154 6.93 34.72 4.74
N ALA A 155 8.02 35.32 5.15
CA ALA A 155 9.14 35.59 4.28
C ALA A 155 10.24 34.56 4.49
N LYS A 156 10.65 33.86 3.40
CA LYS A 156 12.03 33.43 3.11
C LYS A 156 12.48 32.01 3.51
N GLY A 157 13.17 31.50 2.57
CA GLY A 157 13.85 30.23 2.50
C GLY A 157 13.09 29.29 1.60
N ASP A 158 13.63 29.05 0.43
CA ASP A 158 13.14 28.05 -0.49
C ASP A 158 14.12 26.87 -0.48
N THR A 159 13.57 25.68 -0.63
CA THR A 159 14.34 24.44 -0.83
C THR A 159 14.14 24.00 -2.28
N ALA A 160 15.25 23.69 -2.95
CA ALA A 160 15.19 23.09 -4.29
C ALA A 160 14.60 21.67 -4.19
N VAL A 161 13.60 21.41 -5.01
CA VAL A 161 12.92 20.12 -5.12
C VAL A 161 13.24 19.54 -6.49
N ALA A 162 13.75 18.32 -6.52
CA ALA A 162 13.98 17.60 -7.76
C ALA A 162 12.66 17.23 -8.43
N GLU A 163 12.68 17.11 -9.73
CA GLU A 163 11.56 16.57 -10.49
C GLU A 163 11.39 15.07 -10.20
N GLY A 164 10.13 14.62 -10.13
CA GLY A 164 9.78 13.24 -9.92
C GLY A 164 8.31 12.94 -10.23
N ALA A 165 7.91 11.72 -10.09
CA ALA A 165 6.52 11.31 -10.25
C ALA A 165 5.62 12.13 -9.30
N ASN A 166 4.63 12.86 -9.85
CA ASN A 166 3.75 13.76 -9.09
C ASN A 166 4.46 14.90 -8.34
N GLU A 167 5.63 15.31 -8.78
CA GLU A 167 6.35 16.47 -8.24
C GLU A 167 7.03 17.25 -9.39
N ILE A 168 6.55 18.44 -9.68
CA ILE A 168 7.18 19.32 -10.67
C ILE A 168 8.37 20.02 -10.00
N GLY A 169 9.57 19.80 -10.52
CA GLY A 169 10.80 20.36 -9.98
C GLY A 169 10.80 21.88 -9.88
N GLY A 170 11.61 22.42 -9.00
CA GLY A 170 11.74 23.87 -8.78
C GLY A 170 12.00 24.22 -7.32
N ASN A 171 11.74 25.46 -6.93
CA ASN A 171 11.90 25.93 -5.57
C ASN A 171 10.55 25.89 -4.82
N LYS A 172 10.57 25.31 -3.63
CA LYS A 172 9.42 25.20 -2.74
C LYS A 172 9.69 25.97 -1.44
N PRO A 173 8.77 26.83 -0.98
CA PRO A 173 8.98 27.56 0.28
C PRO A 173 9.07 26.58 1.46
N ASN A 174 9.89 26.91 2.45
CA ASN A 174 10.05 26.12 3.67
C ASN A 174 8.85 26.23 4.61
N ASN A 175 8.06 27.31 4.46
CA ASN A 175 6.82 27.50 5.21
C ASN A 175 5.67 27.71 4.22
N TYR A 176 4.68 26.84 4.27
CA TYR A 176 3.54 26.94 3.36
C TYR A 176 2.29 26.24 3.95
N LEU A 177 1.15 26.64 3.42
CA LEU A 177 -0.11 25.90 3.51
C LEU A 177 -0.43 25.36 2.11
N LYS A 178 -0.59 24.03 1.98
CA LYS A 178 -0.94 23.37 0.72
C LYS A 178 -2.28 22.67 0.90
N PHE A 179 -3.22 22.94 0.00
CA PHE A 179 -4.46 22.20 -0.13
C PHE A 179 -4.33 21.21 -1.30
N LEU A 180 -4.98 20.04 -1.13
CA LEU A 180 -5.09 19.00 -2.15
C LEU A 180 -6.55 18.58 -2.23
N ILE A 181 -7.07 18.49 -3.45
CA ILE A 181 -8.43 18.01 -3.69
C ILE A 181 -8.45 17.10 -4.91
N GLY A 182 -9.13 15.98 -4.82
CA GLY A 182 -9.30 15.05 -5.94
C GLY A 182 -9.20 13.59 -5.53
N LYS A 183 -8.94 12.73 -6.50
CA LYS A 183 -8.73 11.30 -6.29
C LYS A 183 -7.24 11.02 -6.06
N MET A 184 -6.91 10.35 -4.95
CA MET A 184 -5.53 10.00 -4.58
C MET A 184 -5.51 8.87 -3.55
N SER A 185 -4.32 8.33 -3.24
CA SER A 185 -4.13 7.48 -2.07
C SER A 185 -3.85 8.34 -0.83
N LEU A 186 -4.41 7.97 0.32
CA LEU A 186 -4.06 8.64 1.59
C LEU A 186 -2.58 8.44 1.94
N ASN A 187 -2.00 7.32 1.51
CA ASN A 187 -0.56 7.05 1.65
C ASN A 187 0.31 8.05 0.84
N ASP A 188 -0.23 8.79 -0.13
CA ASP A 188 0.49 9.86 -0.79
C ASP A 188 0.84 11.01 0.18
N ILE A 189 0.06 11.16 1.28
CA ILE A 189 0.17 12.26 2.25
C ILE A 189 0.67 11.77 3.61
N PHE A 190 0.15 10.63 4.11
CA PHE A 190 0.36 10.12 5.46
C PHE A 190 1.28 8.90 5.49
N ASP A 191 1.79 8.56 6.66
CA ASP A 191 2.62 7.37 6.96
C ASP A 191 3.84 7.17 6.04
N LYS A 192 4.34 8.24 5.42
CA LYS A 192 5.55 8.16 4.59
C LYS A 192 6.74 7.64 5.38
N ASN A 193 7.60 6.85 4.72
CA ASN A 193 8.83 6.33 5.31
C ASN A 193 9.91 6.23 4.24
N ALA A 194 11.15 6.59 4.57
CA ALA A 194 12.24 6.60 3.60
C ALA A 194 12.66 5.18 3.16
N TYR A 195 12.43 4.16 3.99
CA TYR A 195 12.96 2.80 3.80
C TYR A 195 11.87 1.74 3.60
N ALA A 196 10.61 2.08 3.89
CA ALA A 196 9.49 1.15 3.81
C ALA A 196 8.20 1.91 3.49
N ASN A 197 7.88 2.08 2.20
CA ASN A 197 6.71 2.83 1.75
C ASN A 197 6.15 2.37 0.40
N ASP A 198 6.99 1.92 -0.54
CA ASP A 198 6.57 1.62 -1.91
C ASP A 198 6.88 0.16 -2.27
N PRO A 199 5.85 -0.71 -2.46
CA PRO A 199 6.04 -2.11 -2.79
C PRO A 199 6.64 -2.33 -4.19
N ARG A 200 6.72 -1.29 -5.02
CA ARG A 200 7.35 -1.35 -6.36
C ARG A 200 8.87 -1.31 -6.29
N SER A 201 9.44 -0.81 -5.20
CA SER A 201 10.89 -0.60 -5.05
C SER A 201 11.46 -1.03 -3.70
N GLN A 202 10.64 -1.18 -2.68
CA GLN A 202 11.01 -1.50 -1.29
C GLN A 202 10.34 -2.81 -0.85
N PHE A 203 10.00 -2.95 0.46
CA PHE A 203 9.28 -4.10 1.01
C PHE A 203 7.93 -4.29 0.33
N MET A 204 7.55 -5.54 0.04
CA MET A 204 6.31 -5.88 -0.65
C MET A 204 5.17 -6.20 0.31
N ASN A 205 5.45 -6.73 1.49
CA ASN A 205 4.40 -7.05 2.46
C ASN A 205 3.66 -5.79 2.89
N TRP A 206 2.32 -5.86 2.93
CA TRP A 206 1.49 -4.68 3.19
C TRP A 206 1.71 -4.08 4.58
N CYS A 207 1.92 -4.90 5.63
CA CYS A 207 2.20 -4.42 6.99
C CYS A 207 3.62 -3.87 7.17
N LEU A 208 4.56 -4.21 6.27
CA LEU A 208 5.90 -3.61 6.24
C LEU A 208 5.94 -2.31 5.43
N MET A 209 5.25 -2.25 4.28
CA MET A 209 5.28 -1.04 3.45
C MET A 209 4.53 0.13 4.08
N GLN A 210 3.55 -0.12 4.95
CA GLN A 210 2.80 0.90 5.68
C GLN A 210 2.29 0.38 7.02
N ASN A 211 1.65 1.25 7.83
CA ASN A 211 1.04 0.86 9.09
C ASN A 211 -0.18 -0.06 8.85
N GLY A 212 -0.07 -1.36 9.14
CA GLY A 212 -1.11 -2.34 8.91
C GLY A 212 -2.36 -2.16 9.78
N SER A 213 -2.28 -1.47 10.94
CA SER A 213 -3.45 -1.14 11.75
C SER A 213 -4.14 0.17 11.36
N TRP A 214 -3.60 0.88 10.36
CA TRP A 214 -4.26 2.03 9.78
C TRP A 214 -5.26 1.59 8.72
N ASP A 215 -6.51 1.49 9.11
CA ASP A 215 -7.63 1.18 8.22
C ASP A 215 -7.95 2.39 7.32
N TYR A 216 -7.02 2.70 6.38
CA TYR A 216 -7.11 3.92 5.59
C TYR A 216 -8.15 3.81 4.47
N ALA A 217 -9.02 4.82 4.42
CA ALA A 217 -10.12 4.87 3.46
C ALA A 217 -9.62 4.86 2.02
N ALA A 218 -9.95 3.81 1.29
CA ALA A 218 -9.74 3.72 -0.14
C ALA A 218 -10.58 2.58 -0.72
N ASN A 219 -10.86 2.63 -2.03
CA ASN A 219 -11.39 1.47 -2.72
C ASN A 219 -10.34 0.35 -2.82
N LEU A 220 -10.74 -0.83 -3.28
CA LEU A 220 -9.85 -1.99 -3.41
C LEU A 220 -8.55 -1.71 -4.19
N ARG A 221 -8.48 -0.65 -5.00
CA ARG A 221 -7.29 -0.25 -5.77
C ARG A 221 -6.37 0.73 -5.02
N GLY A 222 -6.72 1.13 -3.78
CA GLY A 222 -5.91 2.01 -2.95
C GLY A 222 -6.14 3.51 -3.14
N TYR A 223 -7.21 3.91 -3.83
CA TYR A 223 -7.50 5.32 -4.12
C TYR A 223 -8.88 5.73 -3.61
N THR A 224 -8.99 7.00 -3.19
CA THR A 224 -10.25 7.58 -2.75
C THR A 224 -10.34 9.06 -3.10
N TYR A 225 -11.53 9.68 -2.93
CA TYR A 225 -11.71 11.11 -3.03
C TYR A 225 -11.30 11.77 -1.72
N VAL A 226 -10.41 12.75 -1.80
CA VAL A 226 -9.77 13.39 -0.64
C VAL A 226 -9.83 14.90 -0.76
N PHE A 227 -10.13 15.57 0.35
CA PHE A 227 -9.76 16.96 0.60
C PHE A 227 -8.74 16.98 1.73
N ALA A 228 -7.55 17.51 1.47
CA ALA A 228 -6.47 17.54 2.46
C ALA A 228 -5.83 18.91 2.57
N ALA A 229 -5.28 19.18 3.75
CA ALA A 229 -4.47 20.35 4.05
C ALA A 229 -3.14 19.92 4.68
N VAL A 230 -2.05 20.55 4.24
CA VAL A 230 -0.69 20.36 4.77
C VAL A 230 -0.12 21.70 5.15
N LEU A 231 0.11 21.92 6.45
CA LEU A 231 0.83 23.09 6.97
C LEU A 231 2.28 22.69 7.26
N GLN A 232 3.21 23.24 6.49
CA GLN A 232 4.65 23.08 6.70
C GLN A 232 5.21 24.30 7.42
N GLN A 233 5.92 24.08 8.52
CA GLN A 233 6.59 25.12 9.29
C GLN A 233 8.02 24.67 9.66
N GLY A 234 8.98 25.00 8.81
CA GLY A 234 10.37 24.54 8.95
C GLY A 234 10.46 23.02 9.01
N SER A 235 10.85 22.47 10.15
CA SER A 235 10.98 21.01 10.37
C SER A 235 9.70 20.30 10.80
N MET A 236 8.60 21.04 11.00
CA MET A 236 7.30 20.48 11.42
C MET A 236 6.31 20.51 10.25
N ALA A 237 5.57 19.41 10.07
CA ALA A 237 4.41 19.36 9.19
C ALA A 237 3.18 18.88 9.97
N TYR A 238 2.06 19.57 9.75
CA TYR A 238 0.74 19.21 10.26
C TYR A 238 -0.15 18.91 9.07
N LYS A 239 -0.74 17.72 9.05
CA LYS A 239 -1.51 17.22 7.92
C LYS A 239 -2.89 16.79 8.40
N ALA A 240 -3.92 17.12 7.64
CA ALA A 240 -5.28 16.65 7.89
C ALA A 240 -5.97 16.33 6.57
N ALA A 241 -6.83 15.33 6.56
CA ALA A 241 -7.63 14.97 5.41
C ALA A 241 -9.01 14.46 5.81
N LEU A 242 -9.98 14.77 4.95
CA LEU A 242 -11.29 14.15 4.88
C LEU A 242 -11.34 13.30 3.60
N ALA A 243 -11.75 12.03 3.72
CA ALA A 243 -11.76 11.09 2.62
C ALA A 243 -13.08 10.31 2.54
N ALA A 244 -13.47 9.91 1.32
CA ALA A 244 -14.59 9.00 1.10
C ALA A 244 -14.22 7.56 1.51
N MET A 245 -15.18 6.82 2.05
CA MET A 245 -15.03 5.40 2.39
C MET A 245 -15.53 4.51 1.24
N PRO A 246 -15.06 3.27 1.08
CA PRO A 246 -15.72 2.31 0.19
C PRO A 246 -17.09 1.90 0.76
N THR A 247 -18.04 1.63 -0.14
CA THR A 247 -19.43 1.26 0.21
C THR A 247 -19.57 -0.08 0.93
N VAL A 248 -18.58 -0.93 0.80
CA VAL A 248 -18.45 -2.22 1.52
C VAL A 248 -16.99 -2.46 1.85
N ALA A 249 -16.71 -3.29 2.84
CA ALA A 249 -15.36 -3.62 3.25
C ALA A 249 -14.50 -4.03 2.03
N ASN A 250 -13.41 -3.29 1.81
CA ASN A 250 -12.48 -3.45 0.69
C ASN A 250 -13.14 -3.53 -0.71
N GLY A 251 -14.24 -2.79 -0.89
CA GLY A 251 -15.03 -2.78 -2.12
C GLY A 251 -14.43 -1.90 -3.23
N PRO A 252 -14.94 -2.03 -4.48
CA PRO A 252 -14.48 -1.23 -5.61
C PRO A 252 -15.05 0.18 -5.64
N ASP A 253 -16.25 0.38 -5.09
CA ASP A 253 -17.01 1.61 -5.20
C ASP A 253 -16.88 2.47 -3.95
N LEU A 254 -16.78 3.78 -4.14
CA LEU A 254 -16.67 4.76 -3.06
C LEU A 254 -18.03 5.40 -2.76
N ASN A 255 -18.37 5.51 -1.48
CA ASN A 255 -19.49 6.31 -1.04
C ASN A 255 -19.12 7.80 -1.10
N THR A 256 -19.81 8.54 -1.96
CA THR A 256 -19.59 10.00 -2.08
C THR A 256 -20.46 10.81 -1.13
N ASN A 257 -21.36 10.17 -0.38
CA ASN A 257 -22.16 10.82 0.67
C ASN A 257 -21.35 10.91 1.98
N LEU A 258 -20.51 11.93 2.07
CA LEU A 258 -19.69 12.20 3.25
C LEU A 258 -20.50 12.51 4.53
N GLY A 259 -21.82 12.64 4.43
CA GLY A 259 -22.71 12.71 5.60
C GLY A 259 -23.01 11.35 6.22
N GLN A 260 -22.74 10.26 5.51
CA GLN A 260 -22.98 8.88 5.96
C GLN A 260 -21.68 8.14 6.24
N GLU A 261 -20.72 8.22 5.29
CA GLU A 261 -19.45 7.48 5.39
C GLU A 261 -18.28 8.40 5.07
N TYR A 262 -17.33 8.46 5.97
CA TYR A 262 -16.14 9.30 5.81
C TYR A 262 -15.00 8.84 6.71
N SER A 263 -13.80 9.20 6.30
CA SER A 263 -12.59 9.03 7.09
C SER A 263 -11.95 10.39 7.37
N ILE A 264 -11.57 10.63 8.62
CA ILE A 264 -10.74 11.77 9.02
C ILE A 264 -9.37 11.23 9.41
N ASN A 265 -8.32 11.83 8.84
CA ASN A 265 -6.94 11.48 9.14
C ASN A 265 -6.19 12.74 9.54
N ALA A 266 -5.37 12.67 10.58
CA ALA A 266 -4.51 13.75 11.01
C ALA A 266 -3.12 13.23 11.38
N GLN A 267 -2.06 13.95 10.97
CA GLN A 267 -0.68 13.58 11.27
C GLN A 267 0.15 14.79 11.64
N VAL A 268 0.98 14.61 12.67
CA VAL A 268 2.09 15.52 12.96
C VAL A 268 3.39 14.81 12.58
N GLU A 269 4.23 15.52 11.84
CA GLU A 269 5.53 15.02 11.39
C GLU A 269 6.63 16.00 11.79
N ARG A 270 7.75 15.46 12.28
CA ARG A 270 8.96 16.23 12.58
C ARG A 270 10.14 15.62 11.86
N THR A 271 10.79 16.42 11.03
CA THR A 271 12.12 16.13 10.49
C THR A 271 13.18 16.60 11.47
N TYR A 272 14.17 15.75 11.74
CA TYR A 272 15.27 16.06 12.65
C TYR A 272 16.60 15.54 12.07
N LYS A 273 17.70 15.83 12.76
CA LYS A 273 19.01 15.29 12.41
C LYS A 273 19.71 14.74 13.66
N ILE A 274 20.24 13.52 13.55
CA ILE A 274 21.15 12.93 14.52
C ILE A 274 22.53 12.82 13.85
N SER A 275 23.56 13.37 14.43
CA SER A 275 24.93 13.39 13.84
C SER A 275 24.91 13.88 12.38
N ASN A 276 24.15 14.92 12.09
CA ASN A 276 23.94 15.52 10.76
C ASN A 276 23.24 14.61 9.73
N ARG A 277 22.67 13.47 10.15
CA ARG A 277 21.91 12.53 9.32
C ARG A 277 20.42 12.77 9.49
N PRO A 278 19.65 12.83 8.40
CA PRO A 278 18.21 13.09 8.47
C PRO A 278 17.45 11.92 9.11
N GLY A 279 16.42 12.26 9.83
CA GLY A 279 15.43 11.35 10.37
C GLY A 279 14.07 12.02 10.44
N ASN A 280 13.02 11.24 10.48
CA ASN A 280 11.65 11.71 10.60
C ASN A 280 10.93 10.90 11.67
N ILE A 281 10.02 11.55 12.39
CA ILE A 281 9.08 10.90 13.28
C ILE A 281 7.68 11.44 12.98
N ARG A 282 6.70 10.55 12.92
CA ARG A 282 5.30 10.84 12.52
C ARG A 282 4.35 10.21 13.51
N LEU A 283 3.36 10.98 13.94
CA LEU A 283 2.23 10.49 14.74
C LEU A 283 0.97 10.71 13.91
N LEU A 284 0.34 9.62 13.51
CA LEU A 284 -0.90 9.56 12.76
C LEU A 284 -2.04 9.20 13.70
N GLY A 285 -3.20 9.83 13.57
CA GLY A 285 -4.47 9.41 14.13
C GLY A 285 -5.52 9.36 13.03
N TYR A 286 -6.48 8.42 13.13
CA TYR A 286 -7.57 8.31 12.19
C TYR A 286 -8.90 8.01 12.88
N TYR A 287 -9.98 8.37 12.21
CA TYR A 287 -11.36 8.14 12.61
C TYR A 287 -12.16 7.80 11.34
N ASN A 288 -12.65 6.58 11.25
CA ASN A 288 -13.53 6.10 10.19
C ASN A 288 -14.96 6.02 10.72
N ASN A 289 -15.91 6.48 9.92
CA ASN A 289 -17.34 6.33 10.14
C ASN A 289 -17.92 5.64 8.88
N GLY A 290 -18.60 4.51 9.07
CA GLY A 290 -19.13 3.74 7.95
C GLY A 290 -20.26 2.81 8.33
N ASP A 291 -20.71 2.00 7.33
CA ASP A 291 -21.71 0.94 7.48
C ASP A 291 -21.06 -0.36 7.97
N MET A 292 -20.38 -0.29 9.10
CA MET A 292 -19.56 -1.38 9.63
C MET A 292 -20.38 -2.38 10.45
N GLY A 293 -19.99 -3.66 10.41
CA GLY A 293 -20.47 -4.68 11.33
C GLY A 293 -19.75 -4.59 12.69
N ASN A 294 -20.35 -5.16 13.74
CA ASN A 294 -19.75 -5.21 15.08
C ASN A 294 -19.53 -6.66 15.52
N TYR A 295 -18.31 -7.00 15.87
CA TYR A 295 -17.92 -8.37 16.21
C TYR A 295 -18.67 -8.93 17.42
N THR A 296 -18.80 -8.13 18.49
CA THR A 296 -19.51 -8.55 19.72
C THR A 296 -21.00 -8.79 19.44
N GLN A 297 -21.65 -7.90 18.67
CA GLN A 297 -23.04 -8.07 18.29
C GLN A 297 -23.24 -9.31 17.42
N ALA A 298 -22.37 -9.54 16.44
CA ALA A 298 -22.44 -10.74 15.59
C ALA A 298 -22.36 -12.03 16.41
N MET A 299 -21.51 -12.08 17.42
CA MET A 299 -21.40 -13.17 18.37
C MET A 299 -22.68 -13.38 19.19
N GLN A 300 -23.31 -12.30 19.64
CA GLN A 300 -24.55 -12.35 20.43
C GLN A 300 -25.76 -12.78 19.57
N ASP A 301 -25.85 -12.25 18.35
CA ASP A 301 -26.98 -12.51 17.44
C ASP A 301 -26.95 -13.94 16.89
N ALA A 302 -25.77 -14.54 16.72
CA ALA A 302 -25.63 -15.91 16.23
C ALA A 302 -26.18 -16.94 17.21
N GLY A 303 -26.11 -16.69 18.52
CA GLY A 303 -26.52 -17.64 19.53
C GLY A 303 -25.53 -18.83 19.70
N PRO A 304 -25.84 -19.75 20.62
CA PRO A 304 -24.92 -20.85 20.96
C PRO A 304 -24.68 -21.82 19.78
N GLY A 305 -23.41 -22.00 19.40
CA GLY A 305 -22.99 -22.98 18.40
C GLY A 305 -23.28 -22.62 16.94
N ALA A 306 -23.82 -21.43 16.66
CA ALA A 306 -23.95 -20.92 15.29
C ALA A 306 -22.75 -20.07 14.91
N ILE A 307 -22.39 -20.05 13.64
CA ILE A 307 -21.31 -19.21 13.10
C ILE A 307 -21.78 -17.75 13.06
N PRO A 308 -21.04 -16.82 13.70
CA PRO A 308 -21.39 -15.40 13.68
C PRO A 308 -21.14 -14.78 12.32
N ASP A 309 -21.99 -13.83 11.93
CA ASP A 309 -21.91 -13.07 10.68
C ASP A 309 -21.84 -11.58 10.99
N VAL A 310 -20.64 -10.99 10.87
CA VAL A 310 -20.44 -9.57 11.11
C VAL A 310 -21.19 -8.69 10.10
N ILE A 311 -21.37 -9.18 8.86
CA ILE A 311 -22.07 -8.44 7.80
C ILE A 311 -23.53 -8.23 8.16
N SER A 312 -24.18 -9.20 8.81
CA SER A 312 -25.59 -9.10 9.25
C SER A 312 -25.83 -7.98 10.29
N THR A 313 -24.76 -7.53 10.93
CA THR A 313 -24.83 -6.48 11.96
C THR A 313 -24.43 -5.09 11.47
N ARG A 314 -24.19 -4.92 10.15
CA ARG A 314 -23.78 -3.62 9.59
C ARG A 314 -24.81 -2.54 9.89
N GLN A 315 -24.28 -1.37 10.24
CA GLN A 315 -25.07 -0.20 10.56
C GLN A 315 -24.28 1.08 10.34
N TYR A 316 -24.87 2.04 9.63
CA TYR A 316 -24.29 3.38 9.50
C TYR A 316 -24.06 4.06 10.86
N GLY A 317 -22.98 4.81 10.94
CA GLY A 317 -22.61 5.53 12.16
C GLY A 317 -21.70 4.73 13.10
N ARG A 318 -21.35 3.50 12.75
CA ARG A 318 -20.28 2.79 13.46
C ARG A 318 -18.91 3.31 13.08
N THR A 319 -18.01 3.25 14.03
CA THR A 319 -16.72 3.92 13.92
C THR A 319 -15.57 2.97 14.20
N LYS A 320 -14.44 3.18 13.52
CA LYS A 320 -13.15 2.57 13.85
C LYS A 320 -12.12 3.68 14.03
N THR A 321 -11.40 3.64 15.14
CA THR A 321 -10.38 4.64 15.47
C THR A 321 -9.04 3.99 15.74
N GLY A 322 -7.96 4.69 15.43
CA GLY A 322 -6.64 4.18 15.70
C GLY A 322 -5.57 5.26 15.58
N PHE A 323 -4.34 4.85 15.89
CA PHE A 323 -3.17 5.69 15.74
C PHE A 323 -1.96 4.89 15.24
N GLY A 324 -0.98 5.61 14.71
CA GLY A 324 0.30 5.05 14.27
C GLY A 324 1.46 5.96 14.62
N LEU A 325 2.55 5.35 15.09
CA LEU A 325 3.85 6.00 15.23
C LEU A 325 4.76 5.41 14.17
N ASN A 326 5.43 6.28 13.39
CA ASN A 326 6.33 5.89 12.31
C ASN A 326 7.60 6.73 12.41
N ALA A 327 8.74 6.07 12.42
CA ALA A 327 10.05 6.72 12.46
C ALA A 327 10.98 6.12 11.41
N ASP A 328 11.82 6.98 10.83
CA ASP A 328 12.94 6.58 9.99
C ASP A 328 14.20 7.40 10.35
N GLN A 329 15.37 6.79 10.22
CA GLN A 329 16.64 7.42 10.51
C GLN A 329 17.75 6.90 9.60
N GLN A 330 18.43 7.80 8.92
CA GLN A 330 19.69 7.49 8.27
C GLN A 330 20.79 7.34 9.32
N LEU A 331 21.44 6.18 9.38
CA LEU A 331 22.51 5.90 10.34
C LEU A 331 23.88 6.37 9.82
N ASN A 332 24.14 6.12 8.54
CA ASN A 332 25.38 6.51 7.86
C ASN A 332 25.10 6.64 6.34
N ASP A 333 26.15 6.75 5.51
CA ASP A 333 25.98 6.96 4.04
C ASP A 333 25.33 5.79 3.32
N TYR A 334 25.37 4.59 3.90
CA TYR A 334 24.89 3.36 3.27
C TYR A 334 23.82 2.61 4.07
N ALA A 335 23.45 3.07 5.27
CA ALA A 335 22.48 2.37 6.11
C ALA A 335 21.42 3.31 6.67
N GLY A 336 20.17 2.83 6.65
CA GLY A 336 19.05 3.46 7.30
C GLY A 336 18.14 2.45 7.97
N VAL A 337 17.42 2.89 8.97
CA VAL A 337 16.49 2.08 9.75
C VAL A 337 15.12 2.71 9.84
N PHE A 338 14.12 1.88 10.06
CA PHE A 338 12.76 2.35 10.34
C PHE A 338 12.11 1.52 11.45
N ALA A 339 11.07 2.09 12.04
CA ALA A 339 10.16 1.38 12.94
C ALA A 339 8.76 1.97 12.84
N ARG A 340 7.74 1.12 13.00
CA ARG A 340 6.33 1.49 13.13
C ARG A 340 5.69 0.80 14.32
N LEU A 341 4.77 1.50 14.95
CA LEU A 341 3.81 0.98 15.92
C LEU A 341 2.43 1.43 15.45
N GLY A 342 1.45 0.56 15.57
CA GLY A 342 0.09 0.91 15.23
C GLY A 342 -0.91 0.18 16.12
N TRP A 343 -2.04 0.84 16.33
CA TRP A 343 -3.14 0.33 17.12
C TRP A 343 -4.48 0.86 16.60
N SER A 344 -5.49 0.01 16.60
CA SER A 344 -6.89 0.36 16.37
C SER A 344 -7.80 -0.27 17.45
N ASP A 345 -9.00 0.27 17.62
CA ASP A 345 -9.93 -0.21 18.64
C ASP A 345 -10.48 -1.62 18.37
N GLY A 346 -10.48 -2.08 17.11
CA GLY A 346 -10.84 -3.45 16.71
C GLY A 346 -12.21 -3.94 17.17
N GLN A 347 -13.16 -3.04 17.44
CA GLN A 347 -14.52 -3.39 17.89
C GLN A 347 -15.45 -3.69 16.72
N ASN A 348 -15.24 -2.97 15.63
CA ASN A 348 -16.03 -3.06 14.40
C ASN A 348 -15.22 -3.66 13.27
N GLU A 349 -15.94 -4.12 12.25
CA GLU A 349 -15.41 -4.73 11.03
C GLU A 349 -14.27 -3.89 10.44
N THR A 350 -13.17 -4.54 10.09
CA THR A 350 -12.10 -3.89 9.35
C THR A 350 -12.56 -3.57 7.94
N TRP A 351 -12.23 -2.38 7.43
CA TRP A 351 -12.83 -1.85 6.21
C TRP A 351 -11.91 -1.88 4.99
N CYS A 352 -10.58 -1.75 5.19
CA CYS A 352 -9.63 -1.65 4.07
C CYS A 352 -8.34 -2.45 4.28
N PHE A 353 -7.92 -3.20 3.28
CA PHE A 353 -6.64 -3.84 2.98
C PHE A 353 -6.08 -4.86 3.96
N THR A 354 -6.02 -4.58 5.24
CA THR A 354 -5.34 -5.40 6.24
C THR A 354 -6.29 -5.70 7.38
N GLU A 355 -6.30 -6.94 7.84
CA GLU A 355 -7.01 -7.31 9.07
C GLU A 355 -6.00 -7.44 10.22
N ALA A 356 -5.49 -6.30 10.66
CA ALA A 356 -4.60 -6.16 11.81
C ALA A 356 -5.06 -5.00 12.69
N ASP A 357 -5.29 -5.26 13.98
CA ASP A 357 -5.69 -4.23 14.94
C ASP A 357 -4.48 -3.64 15.66
N GLU A 358 -3.40 -4.40 15.76
CA GLU A 358 -2.14 -4.01 16.39
C GLU A 358 -0.97 -4.39 15.49
N ILE A 359 0.02 -3.50 15.34
CA ILE A 359 1.27 -3.84 14.66
C ILE A 359 2.49 -3.27 15.37
N ILE A 360 3.58 -4.01 15.24
CA ILE A 360 4.93 -3.50 15.47
C ILE A 360 5.81 -3.96 14.32
N SER A 361 6.50 -3.04 13.66
CA SER A 361 7.45 -3.40 12.61
C SER A 361 8.75 -2.61 12.73
N ALA A 362 9.85 -3.21 12.29
CA ALA A 362 11.14 -2.56 12.23
C ALA A 362 12.00 -3.20 11.14
N GLY A 363 12.90 -2.39 10.56
CA GLY A 363 13.78 -2.90 9.52
C GLY A 363 15.00 -2.03 9.28
N ILE A 364 15.92 -2.56 8.47
CA ILE A 364 17.14 -1.94 8.01
C ILE A 364 17.24 -2.03 6.50
N SER A 365 17.72 -0.95 5.88
CA SER A 365 18.00 -0.87 4.45
C SER A 365 19.47 -0.46 4.26
N LEU A 366 20.18 -1.18 3.40
CA LEU A 366 21.59 -0.99 3.11
C LEU A 366 21.77 -0.73 1.62
N THR A 367 22.40 0.39 1.25
CA THR A 367 22.84 0.62 -0.14
C THR A 367 24.16 -0.11 -0.41
N GLY A 368 24.39 -0.46 -1.67
CA GLY A 368 25.49 -1.31 -2.09
C GLY A 368 26.88 -0.68 -2.11
N ASP A 369 27.10 0.41 -1.37
CA ASP A 369 28.41 1.07 -1.28
C ASP A 369 29.52 0.12 -0.84
N LYS A 370 29.21 -0.82 0.07
CA LYS A 370 30.18 -1.77 0.63
C LYS A 370 30.60 -2.90 -0.32
N TRP A 371 29.79 -3.14 -1.37
CA TRP A 371 30.09 -4.15 -2.40
C TRP A 371 30.16 -3.57 -3.81
N ASN A 372 30.52 -2.28 -3.92
CA ASN A 372 30.75 -1.54 -5.16
C ASN A 372 29.52 -1.48 -6.11
N ARG A 373 28.30 -1.51 -5.55
CA ARG A 373 27.03 -1.47 -6.26
C ARG A 373 26.10 -0.42 -5.64
N LYS A 374 26.52 0.86 -5.65
CA LYS A 374 25.86 1.99 -4.93
C LYS A 374 24.36 2.13 -5.17
N SER A 375 23.87 1.71 -6.34
CA SER A 375 22.46 1.80 -6.70
C SER A 375 21.64 0.57 -6.31
N ASP A 376 22.27 -0.47 -5.78
CA ASP A 376 21.57 -1.65 -5.28
C ASP A 376 21.15 -1.44 -3.83
N VAL A 377 20.14 -2.17 -3.39
CA VAL A 377 19.65 -2.13 -2.01
C VAL A 377 19.44 -3.54 -1.49
N LEU A 378 19.98 -3.83 -0.33
CA LEU A 378 19.68 -5.00 0.50
C LEU A 378 18.90 -4.51 1.71
N ALA A 379 17.72 -5.09 1.97
CA ALA A 379 16.96 -4.71 3.14
C ALA A 379 16.31 -5.90 3.83
N PHE A 380 16.16 -5.81 5.14
CA PHE A 380 15.52 -6.78 5.99
C PHE A 380 14.59 -6.09 6.97
N ALA A 381 13.39 -6.66 7.15
CA ALA A 381 12.43 -6.17 8.13
C ALA A 381 11.63 -7.32 8.76
N ILE A 382 11.06 -7.01 9.92
CA ILE A 382 10.13 -7.89 10.62
C ILE A 382 8.90 -7.08 10.99
N ASP A 383 7.71 -7.69 10.90
CA ASP A 383 6.50 -7.22 11.55
C ASP A 383 5.91 -8.31 12.47
N VAL A 384 5.11 -7.86 13.42
CA VAL A 384 4.28 -8.67 14.31
C VAL A 384 2.91 -8.01 14.34
N ASN A 385 1.90 -8.75 13.91
CA ASN A 385 0.53 -8.31 13.81
C ASN A 385 -0.31 -8.96 14.92
N GLY A 386 -1.27 -8.23 15.46
CA GLY A 386 -2.20 -8.70 16.49
C GLY A 386 -3.64 -8.31 16.19
N LEU A 387 -4.56 -9.02 16.81
CA LEU A 387 -5.99 -8.75 16.79
C LEU A 387 -6.49 -8.29 18.15
N SER A 388 -7.49 -7.41 18.15
CA SER A 388 -8.28 -7.09 19.34
C SER A 388 -8.98 -8.34 19.91
N ALA A 389 -9.35 -8.32 21.17
CA ALA A 389 -10.06 -9.44 21.78
C ALA A 389 -11.37 -9.76 21.05
N ASN A 390 -12.14 -8.74 20.67
CA ASN A 390 -13.44 -8.91 19.98
C ASN A 390 -13.26 -9.56 18.59
N HIS A 391 -12.26 -9.12 17.84
CA HIS A 391 -11.96 -9.64 16.51
C HIS A 391 -11.46 -11.09 16.58
N ARG A 392 -10.56 -11.37 17.51
CA ARG A 392 -10.04 -12.71 17.78
C ARG A 392 -11.15 -13.69 18.18
N ASP A 393 -12.03 -13.29 19.11
CA ASP A 393 -13.11 -14.14 19.60
C ASP A 393 -14.13 -14.43 18.48
N TYR A 394 -14.40 -13.43 17.62
CA TYR A 394 -15.23 -13.59 16.43
C TYR A 394 -14.67 -14.62 15.43
N LEU A 395 -13.37 -14.54 15.10
CA LEU A 395 -12.72 -15.51 14.22
C LEU A 395 -12.64 -16.91 14.85
N ALA A 396 -12.40 -16.99 16.17
CA ALA A 396 -12.37 -18.25 16.90
C ALA A 396 -13.73 -18.96 16.92
N ALA A 397 -14.84 -18.21 16.87
CA ALA A 397 -16.19 -18.74 16.72
C ALA A 397 -16.54 -19.17 15.27
N GLY A 398 -15.59 -19.08 14.35
CA GLY A 398 -15.76 -19.42 12.93
C GLY A 398 -16.23 -18.29 12.04
N GLY A 399 -16.30 -17.05 12.55
CA GLY A 399 -16.67 -15.87 11.79
C GLY A 399 -15.70 -15.59 10.65
N LEU A 400 -16.18 -14.90 9.63
CA LEU A 400 -15.41 -14.54 8.44
C LEU A 400 -15.20 -13.03 8.37
N GLY A 401 -13.94 -12.59 8.32
CA GLY A 401 -13.57 -11.25 7.90
C GLY A 401 -13.56 -11.13 6.38
N PHE A 402 -13.15 -9.97 5.86
CA PHE A 402 -13.09 -9.80 4.42
C PHE A 402 -11.93 -10.61 3.78
N GLN A 403 -10.90 -10.98 4.53
CA GLN A 403 -9.79 -11.81 4.06
C GLN A 403 -9.37 -12.92 5.02
N LEU A 404 -9.84 -12.91 6.28
CA LEU A 404 -9.54 -13.91 7.30
C LEU A 404 -10.75 -14.79 7.62
N GLY A 405 -10.49 -15.98 8.15
CA GLY A 405 -11.49 -16.89 8.68
C GLY A 405 -11.24 -18.35 8.28
N ASP A 406 -10.62 -19.10 9.17
CA ASP A 406 -10.28 -20.53 8.99
C ASP A 406 -11.41 -21.47 9.48
N GLY A 407 -12.49 -20.92 10.04
CA GLY A 407 -13.57 -21.70 10.69
C GLY A 407 -13.27 -22.09 12.14
N ALA A 408 -12.00 -21.99 12.58
CA ALA A 408 -11.53 -22.12 13.95
C ALA A 408 -10.24 -21.30 14.10
N LEU A 409 -9.81 -21.03 15.33
CA LEU A 409 -8.60 -20.25 15.56
C LEU A 409 -7.92 -20.71 16.86
N ASN A 410 -6.68 -21.19 16.73
CA ASN A 410 -5.73 -21.30 17.84
C ASN A 410 -4.82 -20.07 17.78
N TYR A 411 -5.22 -19.00 18.47
CA TYR A 411 -4.65 -17.67 18.28
C TYR A 411 -3.17 -17.60 18.65
N ALA A 412 -2.40 -17.07 17.69
CA ALA A 412 -1.05 -16.55 17.90
C ALA A 412 -0.83 -15.35 16.95
N ASN A 413 0.02 -14.42 17.34
CA ASN A 413 0.32 -13.27 16.48
C ASN A 413 0.89 -13.76 15.14
N GLU A 414 0.37 -13.23 14.04
CA GLU A 414 1.01 -13.40 12.73
C GLU A 414 2.28 -12.54 12.69
N SER A 415 3.38 -13.12 12.21
CA SER A 415 4.64 -12.40 12.07
C SER A 415 5.26 -12.66 10.72
N VAL A 416 5.80 -11.62 10.09
CA VAL A 416 6.48 -11.72 8.80
C VAL A 416 7.90 -11.23 8.93
N ALA A 417 8.85 -12.01 8.39
CA ALA A 417 10.21 -11.57 8.14
C ALA A 417 10.40 -11.46 6.63
N GLU A 418 10.77 -10.29 6.12
CA GLU A 418 11.01 -10.03 4.71
C GLU A 418 12.45 -9.60 4.46
N LEU A 419 13.07 -10.23 3.46
CA LEU A 419 14.42 -9.93 2.97
C LEU A 419 14.37 -9.73 1.47
N TYR A 420 14.85 -8.56 0.98
CA TYR A 420 14.98 -8.36 -0.46
C TYR A 420 16.35 -7.84 -0.87
N TYR A 421 16.74 -8.17 -2.10
CA TYR A 421 17.87 -7.56 -2.80
C TYR A 421 17.38 -6.94 -4.10
N ASN A 422 17.48 -5.62 -4.19
CA ASN A 422 17.08 -4.83 -5.36
C ASN A 422 18.33 -4.48 -6.19
N TYR A 423 18.50 -5.17 -7.32
CA TYR A 423 19.62 -5.02 -8.24
C TYR A 423 19.28 -4.00 -9.34
N LYS A 424 20.01 -2.89 -9.42
CA LYS A 424 19.86 -1.92 -10.51
C LYS A 424 20.70 -2.31 -11.72
N LEU A 425 20.09 -2.46 -12.90
CA LEU A 425 20.80 -2.58 -14.17
C LEU A 425 21.47 -1.24 -14.49
N THR A 426 22.80 -1.24 -14.60
CA THR A 426 23.64 -0.04 -14.60
C THR A 426 23.44 0.94 -15.74
N ALA A 427 22.91 0.51 -16.88
CA ALA A 427 22.72 1.36 -18.05
C ALA A 427 21.30 1.93 -18.18
N ASN A 428 20.34 1.45 -17.39
CA ASN A 428 18.91 1.76 -17.54
C ASN A 428 18.27 1.93 -16.17
N ASN A 429 17.11 2.60 -16.13
CA ASN A 429 16.27 2.69 -14.94
C ASN A 429 15.40 1.42 -14.81
N ILE A 430 16.08 0.27 -14.70
CA ILE A 430 15.48 -1.05 -14.55
C ILE A 430 16.07 -1.69 -13.30
N TRP A 431 15.19 -2.21 -12.46
CA TRP A 431 15.55 -2.93 -11.23
C TRP A 431 14.99 -4.35 -11.27
N LEU A 432 15.81 -5.29 -10.84
CA LEU A 432 15.43 -6.69 -10.64
C LEU A 432 15.53 -6.98 -9.14
N THR A 433 14.47 -7.47 -8.54
CA THR A 433 14.46 -7.76 -7.11
C THR A 433 14.20 -9.24 -6.88
N ALA A 434 15.06 -9.87 -6.09
CA ALA A 434 14.76 -11.12 -5.43
C ALA A 434 14.26 -10.80 -4.02
N ASP A 435 13.16 -11.43 -3.63
CA ASP A 435 12.51 -11.19 -2.35
C ASP A 435 12.08 -12.52 -1.72
N TYR A 436 12.18 -12.58 -0.40
CA TYR A 436 11.78 -13.71 0.40
C TYR A 436 11.02 -13.24 1.63
N GLN A 437 9.83 -13.82 1.85
CA GLN A 437 9.05 -13.61 3.06
C GLN A 437 8.86 -14.95 3.78
N PHE A 438 9.00 -14.91 5.09
CA PHE A 438 8.73 -16.03 5.98
C PHE A 438 7.63 -15.62 6.95
N VAL A 439 6.49 -16.33 6.88
CA VAL A 439 5.28 -15.99 7.64
C VAL A 439 5.05 -17.04 8.70
N PHE A 440 5.02 -16.62 9.95
CA PHE A 440 4.62 -17.44 11.10
C PHE A 440 3.15 -17.22 11.41
N ASN A 441 2.45 -18.30 11.80
CA ASN A 441 1.04 -18.29 12.21
C ASN A 441 0.13 -17.54 11.21
N PRO A 442 0.11 -17.95 9.92
CA PRO A 442 -0.66 -17.28 8.89
C PRO A 442 -2.14 -17.21 9.27
N GLY A 443 -2.74 -16.01 9.15
CA GLY A 443 -4.11 -15.75 9.59
C GLY A 443 -4.30 -15.81 11.10
N TYR A 444 -3.25 -15.54 11.88
CA TYR A 444 -3.21 -15.58 13.33
C TYR A 444 -3.40 -16.98 13.94
N ASN A 445 -3.14 -18.02 13.17
CA ASN A 445 -3.44 -19.40 13.57
C ASN A 445 -2.17 -20.24 13.71
N SER A 446 -1.88 -20.69 14.94
CA SER A 446 -0.71 -21.51 15.25
C SER A 446 -0.79 -22.94 14.71
N ASP A 447 -1.97 -23.41 14.28
CA ASP A 447 -2.19 -24.72 13.66
C ASP A 447 -1.81 -24.72 12.17
N ARG A 448 -1.29 -23.59 11.66
CA ARG A 448 -0.96 -23.38 10.27
C ARG A 448 0.44 -22.78 10.09
N GLY A 449 1.12 -23.18 9.01
CA GLY A 449 2.44 -22.66 8.68
C GLY A 449 3.61 -23.40 9.32
N PRO A 450 4.82 -22.82 9.35
CA PRO A 450 5.14 -21.53 8.72
C PRO A 450 5.09 -21.58 7.20
N VAL A 451 4.97 -20.40 6.58
CA VAL A 451 4.86 -20.23 5.11
C VAL A 451 6.09 -19.54 4.55
N ASN A 452 6.60 -20.08 3.45
CA ASN A 452 7.67 -19.47 2.69
C ASN A 452 7.09 -18.84 1.42
N VAL A 453 7.45 -17.60 1.11
CA VAL A 453 7.07 -16.92 -0.12
C VAL A 453 8.33 -16.40 -0.81
N PHE A 454 8.53 -16.82 -2.04
CA PHE A 454 9.61 -16.35 -2.90
C PHE A 454 9.04 -15.44 -3.97
N SER A 455 9.62 -14.26 -4.14
CA SER A 455 9.14 -13.31 -5.12
C SER A 455 10.24 -12.82 -6.04
N PHE A 456 9.85 -12.51 -7.26
CA PHE A 456 10.70 -11.84 -8.24
C PHE A 456 9.96 -10.62 -8.78
N ARG A 457 10.59 -9.45 -8.67
CA ARG A 457 10.03 -8.18 -9.16
C ARG A 457 10.92 -7.59 -10.24
N VAL A 458 10.30 -7.14 -11.32
CA VAL A 458 10.91 -6.28 -12.34
C VAL A 458 10.25 -4.93 -12.28
N HIS A 459 11.04 -3.88 -12.09
CA HIS A 459 10.57 -2.49 -12.03
C HIS A 459 11.32 -1.63 -13.05
N VAL A 460 10.58 -0.79 -13.75
CA VAL A 460 11.11 0.12 -14.79
C VAL A 460 10.56 1.51 -14.57
N GLU A 461 11.42 2.53 -14.61
CA GLU A 461 11.05 3.95 -14.57
C GLU A 461 11.60 4.70 -15.78
N LEU A 462 10.80 5.64 -16.31
CA LEU A 462 11.16 6.48 -17.47
C LEU A 462 10.79 7.95 -17.19
#